data_fb1d3a68ef0d94dc2eb62055e9316bb9
#
_entry.id   fb1d3a68ef0d94dc2eb62055e9316bb9
#
_cell.length_a   1.000
_cell.length_b   1.000
_cell.length_c   1.000
_cell.angle_alpha   90.00
_cell.angle_beta   90.00
_cell.angle_gamma   90.00
#
_symmetry.space_group_name_H-M   'P 1'
#
loop_
_entity.id
_entity.type
_entity.pdbx_description
1 polymer ?
#
loop_
_entity_poly.entity_id
_entity_poly.type
_entity_poly.pdbx_seq_one_letter_code
_entity_poly.pdbx_strand_id
1 'polypeptide(L)' 'MTPYPVIDVKATGKNILRRRIEKGYTVLDVQRYLNLACPQSVYHWQAGRTLPNIDNFYALSVLLGTTVNDLVVEQESR' A
#
# COMPACT_ATOMS: atom_id res chain seq x y z
N MET A 1 -26.45 12.27 2.78
CA MET A 1 -25.31 11.93 3.63
C MET A 1 -24.42 10.94 2.91
N THR A 2 -23.11 11.18 2.96
CA THR A 2 -22.13 10.29 2.33
C THR A 2 -21.96 9.03 3.18
N PRO A 3 -22.05 7.84 2.59
CA PRO A 3 -21.80 6.63 3.35
C PRO A 3 -20.34 6.59 3.83
N TYR A 4 -20.12 5.90 4.93
CA TYR A 4 -18.77 5.73 5.48
C TYR A 4 -17.99 4.76 4.58
N PRO A 5 -16.90 5.20 3.96
CA PRO A 5 -16.14 4.30 3.09
C PRO A 5 -15.29 3.34 3.92
N VAL A 6 -15.19 2.10 3.47
CA VAL A 6 -14.38 1.08 4.12
C VAL A 6 -13.30 0.64 3.16
N ILE A 7 -12.05 0.62 3.64
CA ILE A 7 -10.91 0.21 2.82
C ILE A 7 -10.88 -1.30 2.73
N ASP A 8 -10.70 -1.79 1.51
CA ASP A 8 -10.45 -3.21 1.26
C ASP A 8 -8.96 -3.46 1.44
N VAL A 9 -8.58 -4.01 2.59
CA VAL A 9 -7.18 -4.18 2.98
C VAL A 9 -6.46 -5.15 2.03
N LYS A 10 -7.13 -6.24 1.66
CA LYS A 10 -6.53 -7.22 0.74
C LYS A 10 -6.33 -6.66 -0.66
N ALA A 11 -7.33 -5.98 -1.19
CA ALA A 11 -7.24 -5.39 -2.53
C ALA A 11 -6.20 -4.28 -2.56
N THR A 12 -6.12 -3.49 -1.49
CA THR A 12 -5.10 -2.44 -1.37
C THR A 12 -3.71 -3.07 -1.35
N GLY A 13 -3.53 -4.17 -0.60
CA GLY A 13 -2.25 -4.87 -0.56
C GLY A 13 -1.84 -5.42 -1.92
N LYS A 14 -2.78 -6.00 -2.66
CA LYS A 14 -2.52 -6.46 -4.03
C LYS A 14 -2.13 -5.31 -4.94
N ASN A 15 -2.75 -4.16 -4.78
CA ASN A 15 -2.44 -2.99 -5.59
C ASN A 15 -1.04 -2.48 -5.30
N ILE A 16 -0.62 -2.47 -4.02
CA ILE A 16 0.74 -2.13 -3.64
C ILE A 16 1.73 -3.08 -4.30
N LEU A 17 1.47 -4.38 -4.21
CA LEU A 17 2.33 -5.40 -4.80
C LEU A 17 2.45 -5.21 -6.32
N ARG A 18 1.33 -5.04 -7.00
CA ARG A 18 1.31 -4.87 -8.45
C ARG A 18 2.11 -3.65 -8.88
N ARG A 19 1.88 -2.52 -8.22
CA ARG A 19 2.58 -1.28 -8.58
C ARG A 19 4.06 -1.35 -8.28
N ARG A 20 4.45 -2.03 -7.20
CA ARG A 20 5.86 -2.24 -6.88
C ARG A 20 6.55 -3.03 -8.00
N ILE A 21 5.92 -4.12 -8.44
CA ILE A 21 6.47 -4.94 -9.50
C ILE A 21 6.55 -4.17 -10.81
N GLU A 22 5.51 -3.41 -11.15
CA GLU A 22 5.49 -2.58 -12.37
C GLU A 22 6.63 -1.57 -12.39
N LYS A 23 6.99 -1.03 -11.23
CA LYS A 23 8.09 -0.07 -11.13
C LYS A 23 9.46 -0.74 -11.09
N GLY A 24 9.50 -2.06 -10.94
CA GLY A 24 10.75 -2.81 -10.85
C GLY A 24 11.43 -2.74 -9.50
N TYR A 25 10.71 -2.32 -8.45
CA TYR A 25 11.26 -2.27 -7.10
C TYR A 25 11.12 -3.59 -6.40
N THR A 26 12.17 -4.01 -5.68
CA THR A 26 12.11 -5.17 -4.79
C THR A 26 11.52 -4.76 -3.45
N VAL A 27 11.16 -5.77 -2.64
CA VAL A 27 10.74 -5.50 -1.25
C VAL A 27 11.84 -4.77 -0.50
N LEU A 28 13.09 -5.15 -0.74
CA LEU A 28 14.24 -4.50 -0.08
C LEU A 28 14.35 -3.02 -0.47
N ASP A 29 14.09 -2.70 -1.74
CA ASP A 29 14.07 -1.30 -2.20
C ASP A 29 13.04 -0.50 -1.42
N VAL A 30 11.84 -1.04 -1.26
CA VAL A 30 10.77 -0.38 -0.51
C VAL A 30 11.14 -0.24 0.96
N GLN A 31 11.69 -1.30 1.55
CA GLN A 31 12.15 -1.28 2.94
C GLN A 31 13.16 -0.15 3.16
N ARG A 32 14.12 -0.02 2.26
CA ARG A 32 15.18 0.99 2.37
C ARG A 32 14.63 2.40 2.19
N TYR A 33 13.76 2.58 1.20
CA TYR A 33 13.16 3.89 0.94
C TYR A 33 12.36 4.38 2.14
N LEU A 34 11.59 3.49 2.76
CA LEU A 34 10.75 3.83 3.91
C LEU A 34 11.52 3.78 5.23
N ASN A 35 12.78 3.39 5.19
CA ASN A 35 13.62 3.27 6.39
C ASN A 35 13.01 2.34 7.44
N LEU A 36 12.51 1.19 6.98
CA LEU A 36 11.91 0.18 7.86
C LEU A 36 13.01 -0.72 8.44
N ALA A 37 12.82 -1.14 9.68
CA ALA A 37 13.79 -2.01 10.36
C ALA A 37 13.90 -3.38 9.71
N CYS A 38 12.79 -3.87 9.11
CA CYS A 38 12.77 -5.19 8.49
C CYS A 38 11.74 -5.23 7.38
N PRO A 39 11.79 -6.24 6.49
CA PRO A 39 10.87 -6.30 5.36
C PRO A 39 9.47 -6.81 5.70
N GLN A 40 9.24 -7.31 6.91
CA GLN A 40 7.98 -7.93 7.30
C GLN A 40 6.79 -7.00 7.09
N SER A 41 6.95 -5.72 7.39
CA SER A 41 5.85 -4.76 7.20
C SER A 41 5.37 -4.75 5.76
N VAL A 42 6.30 -4.72 4.80
CA VAL A 42 5.94 -4.71 3.38
C VAL A 42 5.18 -5.98 3.01
N TYR A 43 5.65 -7.13 3.47
CA TYR A 43 4.96 -8.40 3.21
C TYR A 43 3.57 -8.43 3.83
N HIS A 44 3.40 -7.88 5.04
CA HIS A 44 2.09 -7.82 5.69
C HIS A 44 1.12 -6.94 4.90
N TRP A 45 1.59 -5.81 4.37
CA TRP A 45 0.76 -4.94 3.54
C TRP A 45 0.32 -5.67 2.28
N GLN A 46 1.25 -6.32 1.58
CA GLN A 46 0.96 -7.04 0.34
C GLN A 46 0.01 -8.22 0.58
N ALA A 47 0.10 -8.86 1.73
CA ALA A 47 -0.76 -9.98 2.08
C ALA A 47 -2.15 -9.55 2.55
N GLY A 48 -2.36 -8.24 2.75
CA GLY A 48 -3.64 -7.73 3.21
C GLY A 48 -3.89 -7.94 4.69
N ARG A 49 -2.82 -8.06 5.48
CA ARG A 49 -2.95 -8.22 6.94
C ARG A 49 -3.10 -6.90 7.66
N THR A 50 -2.33 -5.91 7.22
CA THR A 50 -2.33 -4.57 7.80
C THR A 50 -2.14 -3.56 6.70
N LEU A 51 -2.42 -2.30 7.04
CA LEU A 51 -2.14 -1.17 6.15
C LEU A 51 -0.93 -0.41 6.67
N PRO A 52 -0.17 0.26 5.79
CA PRO A 52 0.85 1.20 6.24
C PRO A 52 0.21 2.31 7.07
N ASN A 53 0.97 2.89 8.02
CA ASN A 53 0.51 4.11 8.65
C ASN A 53 0.50 5.23 7.60
N ILE A 54 -0.10 6.38 7.95
CA ILE A 54 -0.32 7.42 6.94
C ILE A 54 0.99 7.95 6.37
N ASP A 55 2.02 8.09 7.18
CA ASP A 55 3.32 8.58 6.71
C ASP A 55 3.93 7.63 5.70
N ASN A 56 3.93 6.33 6.00
CA ASN A 56 4.45 5.32 5.10
C ASN A 56 3.59 5.18 3.85
N PHE A 57 2.28 5.31 4.01
CA PHE A 57 1.35 5.23 2.87
C PHE A 57 1.63 6.35 1.89
N TYR A 58 1.79 7.57 2.40
CA TYR A 58 2.10 8.72 1.55
C TYR A 58 3.45 8.55 0.85
N ALA A 59 4.50 8.19 1.61
CA ALA A 59 5.82 7.99 1.04
C ALA A 59 5.82 6.88 -0.01
N LEU A 60 5.07 5.81 0.24
CA LEU A 60 4.92 4.70 -0.71
C LEU A 60 4.26 5.18 -1.99
N SER A 61 3.24 6.04 -1.90
CA SER A 61 2.59 6.58 -3.09
C SER A 61 3.57 7.40 -3.93
N VAL A 62 4.43 8.16 -3.29
CA VAL A 62 5.46 8.93 -3.99
C VAL A 62 6.45 8.00 -4.70
N LEU A 63 6.93 6.98 -3.99
CA LEU A 63 7.87 6.01 -4.58
C LEU A 63 7.26 5.31 -5.78
N LEU A 64 6.00 4.93 -5.69
CA LEU A 64 5.31 4.19 -6.74
C LEU A 64 4.74 5.08 -7.84
N GLY A 65 4.94 6.40 -7.74
CA GLY A 65 4.51 7.34 -8.78
C GLY A 65 2.99 7.46 -8.88
N THR A 66 2.30 7.35 -7.77
CA THR A 66 0.84 7.41 -7.72
C THR A 66 0.39 8.26 -6.53
N THR A 67 -0.89 8.26 -6.23
CA THR A 67 -1.44 8.98 -5.08
C THR A 67 -1.95 7.98 -4.05
N VAL A 68 -2.15 8.45 -2.82
CA VAL A 68 -2.74 7.61 -1.78
C VAL A 68 -4.13 7.15 -2.22
N ASN A 69 -4.91 8.04 -2.82
CA ASN A 69 -6.25 7.68 -3.29
C ASN A 69 -6.21 6.55 -4.33
N ASP A 70 -5.21 6.57 -5.21
CA ASP A 70 -5.08 5.53 -6.23
C ASP A 70 -4.53 4.23 -5.67
N LEU A 71 -3.78 4.27 -4.58
CA LEU A 71 -3.30 3.06 -3.91
C LEU A 71 -4.39 2.37 -3.12
N VAL A 72 -5.23 3.15 -2.46
CA VAL A 72 -6.29 2.61 -1.61
C VAL A 72 -7.40 2.04 -2.49
N VAL A 73 -7.86 0.86 -2.15
CA VAL A 73 -9.03 0.26 -2.79
C VAL A 73 -10.16 0.22 -1.77
N GLU A 74 -11.29 0.76 -2.16
CA GLU A 74 -12.47 0.81 -1.29
C GLU A 74 -13.30 -0.44 -1.50
N GLN A 75 -13.91 -0.94 -0.41
CA GLN A 75 -14.82 -2.07 -0.53
C GLN A 75 -16.04 -1.66 -1.34
N GLU A 76 -16.51 -2.60 -2.17
CA GLU A 76 -17.72 -2.35 -2.94
C GLU A 76 -18.92 -2.19 -2.03
N SER A 77 -19.71 -1.16 -2.34
CA SER A 77 -20.94 -0.89 -1.63
C SER A 77 -22.04 -1.86 -2.08
N ARG A 78 -22.96 -2.16 -1.18
CA ARG A 78 -24.08 -3.04 -1.48
C ARG A 78 -25.36 -2.26 -1.56
#